data_7edd9afa11855cc9d0a3b0924121bff4
#
_entry.id   7edd9afa11855cc9d0a3b0924121bff4
#
_cell.length_a   1.000
_cell.length_b   1.000
_cell.length_c   1.000
_cell.angle_alpha   90.00
_cell.angle_beta   90.00
_cell.angle_gamma   90.00
#
_symmetry.space_group_name_H-M   'P 1'
#
loop_
_entity.id
_entity.type
_entity.pdbx_description
1 polymer ?
#
loop_
_entity_poly.entity_id
_entity_poly.type
_entity_poly.pdbx_seq_one_letter_code
_entity_poly.pdbx_strand_id
1 'polypeptide(L)'
;AAGIGSYIGINAAAFCAAIEFGIQPLLFTDAAGKALYCPYPLTISIPAMMIGHLTLFGIAEIVLTTAILAFVEKISPETLEEKPAQSAFKPLYILMAVLIIFTPLGLLASGTAWGEWGVEEMASLVSNGKALGYTPAGMEKGFSLASLFPDYSMAGMPEWIGYILSAVVG
;
A
#
# COMPACT_ATOMS: atom_id res chain seq x y z
N ALA A 1 -10.40 -14.73 16.62
CA ALA A 1 -11.37 -13.96 15.81
C ALA A 1 -10.69 -12.84 15.03
N ALA A 2 -9.89 -11.97 15.69
CA ALA A 2 -9.28 -10.78 15.06
C ALA A 2 -8.41 -11.11 13.84
N GLY A 3 -7.46 -12.06 13.96
CA GLY A 3 -6.60 -12.43 12.84
C GLY A 3 -7.34 -13.00 11.62
N ILE A 4 -8.46 -13.71 11.83
CA ILE A 4 -9.30 -14.16 10.72
C ILE A 4 -10.03 -12.97 10.10
N GLY A 5 -10.52 -12.05 10.93
CA GLY A 5 -11.17 -10.82 10.45
C GLY A 5 -10.23 -9.95 9.63
N SER A 6 -8.98 -9.75 10.07
CA SER A 6 -7.98 -8.98 9.34
C SER A 6 -7.60 -9.66 8.01
N TYR A 7 -7.44 -10.97 7.99
CA TYR A 7 -7.20 -11.73 6.76
C TYR A 7 -8.32 -11.54 5.73
N ILE A 8 -9.58 -11.68 6.16
CA ILE A 8 -10.72 -11.45 5.27
C ILE A 8 -10.75 -9.99 4.79
N GLY A 9 -10.51 -9.04 5.69
CA GLY A 9 -10.52 -7.61 5.39
C GLY A 9 -9.49 -7.23 4.33
N ILE A 10 -8.21 -7.61 4.51
CA ILE A 10 -7.16 -7.27 3.55
C ILE A 10 -7.38 -7.93 2.19
N ASN A 11 -7.87 -9.18 2.18
CA ASN A 11 -8.17 -9.87 0.92
C ASN A 11 -9.38 -9.28 0.20
N ALA A 12 -10.41 -8.86 0.93
CA ALA A 12 -11.54 -8.15 0.34
C ALA A 12 -11.11 -6.80 -0.26
N ALA A 13 -10.28 -6.02 0.45
CA ALA A 13 -9.73 -4.76 -0.05
C ALA A 13 -8.88 -4.97 -1.31
N ALA A 14 -7.97 -5.94 -1.30
CA ALA A 14 -7.14 -6.30 -2.45
C ALA A 14 -7.98 -6.74 -3.66
N PHE A 15 -9.05 -7.49 -3.44
CA PHE A 15 -9.97 -7.90 -4.49
C PHE A 15 -10.72 -6.71 -5.12
N CYS A 16 -11.21 -5.78 -4.29
CA CYS A 16 -11.84 -4.56 -4.78
C CYS A 16 -10.86 -3.71 -5.60
N ALA A 17 -9.65 -3.50 -5.10
CA ALA A 17 -8.60 -2.78 -5.84
C ALA A 17 -8.25 -3.48 -7.16
N ALA A 18 -8.17 -4.81 -7.18
CA ALA A 18 -7.93 -5.58 -8.41
C ALA A 18 -9.04 -5.37 -9.46
N ILE A 19 -10.30 -5.29 -9.01
CA ILE A 19 -11.43 -4.96 -9.90
C ILE A 19 -11.30 -3.52 -10.41
N GLU A 20 -11.01 -2.55 -9.53
CA GLU A 20 -10.84 -1.15 -9.91
C GLU A 20 -9.75 -0.98 -10.97
N PHE A 21 -8.61 -1.64 -10.83
CA PHE A 21 -7.57 -1.66 -11.87
C PHE A 21 -8.06 -2.33 -13.15
N GLY A 22 -8.66 -3.51 -13.04
CA GLY A 22 -8.99 -4.37 -14.17
C GLY A 22 -10.15 -3.89 -15.04
N ILE A 23 -11.03 -3.02 -14.53
CA ILE A 23 -12.11 -2.40 -15.32
C ILE A 23 -11.65 -1.14 -16.05
N GLN A 24 -10.53 -0.53 -15.67
CA GLN A 24 -10.05 0.72 -16.28
C GLN A 24 -9.85 0.62 -17.80
N PRO A 25 -9.18 -0.42 -18.34
CA PRO A 25 -9.03 -0.54 -19.80
C PRO A 25 -10.33 -0.83 -20.56
N LEU A 26 -11.41 -1.16 -19.84
CA LEU A 26 -12.75 -1.32 -20.46
C LEU A 26 -13.52 0.00 -20.51
N LEU A 27 -13.29 0.88 -19.54
CA LEU A 27 -14.06 2.11 -19.36
C LEU A 27 -13.33 3.35 -19.87
N PHE A 28 -11.99 3.35 -19.81
CA PHE A 28 -11.17 4.53 -20.07
C PHE A 28 -10.11 4.25 -21.12
N THR A 29 -10.50 4.44 -22.39
CA THR A 29 -9.59 4.31 -23.54
C THR A 29 -9.57 5.59 -24.36
N ASP A 30 -8.47 5.82 -25.08
CA ASP A 30 -8.38 6.87 -26.09
C ASP A 30 -9.08 6.46 -27.40
N ALA A 31 -9.07 7.36 -28.39
CA ALA A 31 -9.67 7.11 -29.71
C ALA A 31 -8.99 5.95 -30.46
N ALA A 32 -7.78 5.57 -30.11
CA ALA A 32 -7.03 4.44 -30.68
C ALA A 32 -7.24 3.14 -29.89
N GLY A 33 -8.08 3.15 -28.85
CA GLY A 33 -8.36 2.01 -27.98
C GLY A 33 -7.27 1.71 -26.96
N LYS A 34 -6.31 2.63 -26.72
CA LYS A 34 -5.29 2.47 -25.70
C LYS A 34 -5.83 2.90 -24.33
N ALA A 35 -5.49 2.14 -23.29
CA ALA A 35 -5.89 2.48 -21.93
C ALA A 35 -5.32 3.85 -21.50
N LEU A 36 -6.17 4.66 -20.86
CA LEU A 36 -5.78 5.98 -20.32
C LEU A 36 -5.09 5.90 -18.97
N TYR A 37 -5.26 4.80 -18.24
CA TYR A 37 -4.70 4.53 -16.91
C TYR A 37 -4.10 3.12 -16.85
N CYS A 38 -4.53 2.28 -15.92
CA CYS A 38 -4.04 0.90 -15.82
C CYS A 38 -4.31 0.12 -17.13
N PRO A 39 -3.29 -0.48 -17.75
CA PRO A 39 -3.44 -1.19 -19.02
C PRO A 39 -3.87 -2.66 -18.87
N TYR A 40 -3.94 -3.18 -17.64
CA TYR A 40 -4.17 -4.59 -17.38
C TYR A 40 -5.65 -4.91 -17.18
N PRO A 41 -6.20 -5.91 -17.91
CA PRO A 41 -7.57 -6.36 -17.72
C PRO A 41 -7.76 -7.18 -16.45
N LEU A 42 -9.01 -7.46 -16.06
CA LEU A 42 -9.37 -8.26 -14.88
C LEU A 42 -8.66 -9.62 -14.80
N THR A 43 -8.42 -10.24 -15.95
CA THR A 43 -7.71 -11.54 -16.03
C THR A 43 -6.26 -11.48 -15.58
N ILE A 44 -5.66 -10.28 -15.53
CA ILE A 44 -4.31 -10.04 -15.04
C ILE A 44 -4.36 -9.40 -13.66
N SER A 45 -5.17 -8.36 -13.44
CA SER A 45 -5.20 -7.61 -12.19
C SER A 45 -5.64 -8.47 -10.99
N ILE A 46 -6.67 -9.31 -11.18
CA ILE A 46 -7.17 -10.16 -10.10
C ILE A 46 -6.09 -11.16 -9.62
N PRO A 47 -5.51 -12.02 -10.48
CA PRO A 47 -4.49 -12.95 -9.99
C PRO A 47 -3.23 -12.23 -9.48
N ALA A 48 -2.80 -11.14 -10.10
CA ALA A 48 -1.62 -10.38 -9.67
C ALA A 48 -1.77 -9.85 -8.25
N MET A 49 -2.91 -9.27 -7.91
CA MET A 49 -3.20 -8.77 -6.56
C MET A 49 -3.48 -9.91 -5.58
N MET A 50 -4.30 -10.90 -5.97
CA MET A 50 -4.80 -11.90 -5.03
C MET A 50 -3.76 -12.93 -4.63
N ILE A 51 -2.82 -13.32 -5.51
CA ILE A 51 -1.80 -14.32 -5.16
C ILE A 51 -0.99 -13.87 -3.93
N GLY A 52 -0.48 -12.64 -3.93
CA GLY A 52 0.28 -12.10 -2.82
C GLY A 52 -0.56 -11.95 -1.54
N HIS A 53 -1.79 -11.45 -1.67
CA HIS A 53 -2.66 -11.17 -0.54
C HIS A 53 -3.26 -12.43 0.10
N LEU A 54 -3.63 -13.43 -0.69
CA LEU A 54 -4.10 -14.71 -0.16
C LEU A 54 -3.00 -15.53 0.52
N THR A 55 -1.72 -15.26 0.20
CA THR A 55 -0.58 -16.00 0.72
C THR A 55 0.23 -15.17 1.70
N LEU A 56 1.29 -14.52 1.22
CA LEU A 56 2.29 -13.86 2.08
C LEU A 56 1.68 -12.73 2.91
N PHE A 57 1.01 -11.78 2.27
CA PHE A 57 0.50 -10.58 2.96
C PHE A 57 -0.65 -10.92 3.90
N GLY A 58 -1.56 -11.81 3.51
CA GLY A 58 -2.65 -12.24 4.39
C GLY A 58 -2.16 -13.00 5.61
N ILE A 59 -1.13 -13.84 5.48
CA ILE A 59 -0.52 -14.51 6.63
C ILE A 59 0.19 -13.51 7.53
N ALA A 60 0.95 -12.58 6.95
CA ALA A 60 1.61 -11.52 7.71
C ALA A 60 0.60 -10.67 8.47
N GLU A 61 -0.55 -10.35 7.86
CA GLU A 61 -1.63 -9.59 8.48
C GLU A 61 -2.24 -10.33 9.69
N ILE A 62 -2.47 -11.64 9.58
CA ILE A 62 -2.92 -12.47 10.72
C ILE A 62 -1.92 -12.37 11.88
N VAL A 63 -0.63 -12.55 11.57
CA VAL A 63 0.44 -12.55 12.57
C VAL A 63 0.54 -11.18 13.25
N LEU A 64 0.60 -10.10 12.47
CA LEU A 64 0.73 -8.75 12.99
C LEU A 64 -0.49 -8.34 13.82
N THR A 65 -1.69 -8.52 13.30
CA THR A 65 -2.93 -8.18 14.03
C THR A 65 -3.05 -8.95 15.33
N THR A 66 -2.77 -10.27 15.31
CA THR A 66 -2.84 -11.08 16.51
C THR A 66 -1.76 -10.72 17.51
N ALA A 67 -0.54 -10.44 17.06
CA ALA A 67 0.57 -10.04 17.92
C ALA A 67 0.31 -8.68 18.59
N ILE A 68 -0.17 -7.69 17.82
CA ILE A 68 -0.52 -6.37 18.36
C ILE A 68 -1.65 -6.49 19.38
N LEU A 69 -2.71 -7.23 19.07
CA LEU A 69 -3.82 -7.42 20.00
C LEU A 69 -3.36 -8.11 21.30
N ALA A 70 -2.59 -9.20 21.19
CA ALA A 70 -2.04 -9.88 22.35
C ALA A 70 -1.08 -8.97 23.18
N PHE A 71 -0.30 -8.11 22.53
CA PHE A 71 0.52 -7.11 23.19
C PHE A 71 -0.36 -6.13 23.99
N VAL A 72 -1.42 -5.59 23.36
CA VAL A 72 -2.35 -4.65 24.01
C VAL A 72 -3.05 -5.32 25.21
N GLU A 73 -3.60 -6.50 25.01
CA GLU A 73 -4.27 -7.28 26.08
C GLU A 73 -3.36 -7.54 27.27
N LYS A 74 -2.04 -7.75 27.03
CA LYS A 74 -1.07 -8.07 28.08
C LYS A 74 -0.51 -6.84 28.78
N ILE A 75 -0.22 -5.77 28.05
CA ILE A 75 0.55 -4.62 28.55
C ILE A 75 -0.36 -3.46 28.96
N SER A 76 -1.50 -3.32 28.31
CA SER A 76 -2.43 -2.20 28.53
C SER A 76 -3.87 -2.61 28.31
N PRO A 77 -4.40 -3.59 29.08
CA PRO A 77 -5.78 -4.05 28.90
C PRO A 77 -6.82 -2.93 29.04
N GLU A 78 -6.49 -1.90 29.81
CA GLU A 78 -7.38 -0.74 30.01
C GLU A 78 -7.66 0.02 28.70
N THR A 79 -6.82 -0.09 27.67
CA THR A 79 -7.11 0.52 26.36
C THR A 79 -8.28 -0.13 25.65
N LEU A 80 -8.68 -1.34 26.04
CA LEU A 80 -9.83 -2.06 25.48
C LEU A 80 -11.13 -1.75 26.21
N GLU A 81 -11.10 -0.94 27.28
CA GLU A 81 -12.28 -0.50 28.01
C GLU A 81 -13.04 0.59 27.23
N GLU A 82 -14.33 0.78 27.52
CA GLU A 82 -15.14 1.83 26.88
C GLU A 82 -14.64 3.25 27.15
N LYS A 83 -13.97 3.48 28.30
CA LYS A 83 -13.40 4.78 28.71
C LYS A 83 -12.00 4.58 29.29
N PRO A 84 -11.00 4.30 28.45
CA PRO A 84 -9.65 4.07 28.94
C PRO A 84 -9.03 5.35 29.49
N ALA A 85 -8.23 5.22 30.57
CA ALA A 85 -7.43 6.33 31.06
C ALA A 85 -6.36 6.74 30.05
N GLN A 86 -5.96 8.01 30.00
CA GLN A 86 -4.91 8.47 29.07
C GLN A 86 -3.59 7.72 29.25
N SER A 87 -3.27 7.32 30.48
CA SER A 87 -2.05 6.53 30.79
C SER A 87 -2.05 5.15 30.13
N ALA A 88 -3.22 4.58 29.82
CA ALA A 88 -3.36 3.28 29.15
C ALA A 88 -2.77 3.28 27.75
N PHE A 89 -2.73 4.44 27.08
CA PHE A 89 -2.19 4.57 25.72
C PHE A 89 -0.65 4.70 25.68
N LYS A 90 0.01 4.92 26.83
CA LYS A 90 1.47 5.09 26.86
C LYS A 90 2.25 3.96 26.18
N PRO A 91 1.97 2.66 26.43
CA PRO A 91 2.65 1.57 25.72
C PRO A 91 2.43 1.58 24.22
N LEU A 92 1.23 2.00 23.76
CA LEU A 92 0.92 2.11 22.34
C LEU A 92 1.71 3.24 21.67
N TYR A 93 1.83 4.39 22.32
CA TYR A 93 2.68 5.49 21.82
C TYR A 93 4.15 5.08 21.73
N ILE A 94 4.66 4.28 22.70
CA ILE A 94 6.01 3.74 22.63
C ILE A 94 6.14 2.78 21.44
N LEU A 95 5.18 1.88 21.25
CA LEU A 95 5.16 0.97 20.10
C LEU A 95 5.14 1.75 18.77
N MET A 96 4.27 2.77 18.65
CA MET A 96 4.22 3.63 17.46
C MET A 96 5.57 4.32 17.22
N ALA A 97 6.18 4.90 18.24
CA ALA A 97 7.49 5.53 18.12
C ALA A 97 8.57 4.55 17.63
N VAL A 98 8.57 3.32 18.15
CA VAL A 98 9.48 2.26 17.69
C VAL A 98 9.22 1.93 16.22
N LEU A 99 7.96 1.75 15.81
CA LEU A 99 7.61 1.46 14.42
C LEU A 99 8.03 2.60 13.48
N ILE A 100 7.84 3.86 13.88
CA ILE A 100 8.28 5.05 13.12
C ILE A 100 9.81 5.04 12.94
N ILE A 101 10.58 4.73 13.98
CA ILE A 101 12.05 4.64 13.89
C ILE A 101 12.49 3.54 12.91
N PHE A 102 11.71 2.46 12.79
CA PHE A 102 12.01 1.35 11.90
C PHE A 102 11.45 1.50 10.48
N THR A 103 10.68 2.55 10.16
CA THR A 103 10.16 2.76 8.79
C THR A 103 11.24 2.77 7.71
N PRO A 104 12.50 3.26 7.93
CA PRO A 104 13.54 3.20 6.91
C PRO A 104 13.94 1.78 6.49
N LEU A 105 13.52 0.73 7.20
CA LEU A 105 13.69 -0.64 6.72
C LEU A 105 12.98 -0.90 5.38
N GLY A 106 11.96 -0.10 5.06
CA GLY A 106 11.30 -0.13 3.75
C GLY A 106 12.25 0.18 2.58
N LEU A 107 13.33 0.93 2.82
CA LEU A 107 14.37 1.22 1.82
C LEU A 107 15.18 -0.02 1.39
N LEU A 108 15.07 -1.13 2.12
CA LEU A 108 15.69 -2.40 1.74
C LEU A 108 14.92 -3.11 0.61
N ALA A 109 13.66 -2.75 0.38
CA ALA A 109 12.88 -3.27 -0.73
C ALA A 109 13.29 -2.58 -2.03
N SER A 110 13.42 -3.37 -3.11
CA SER A 110 13.68 -2.86 -4.45
C SER A 110 12.42 -2.96 -5.31
N GLY A 111 12.11 -1.89 -6.04
CA GLY A 111 10.95 -1.79 -6.93
C GLY A 111 9.65 -1.40 -6.22
N THR A 112 8.64 -1.13 -7.02
CA THR A 112 7.30 -0.72 -6.58
C THR A 112 6.36 -1.93 -6.44
N ALA A 113 5.32 -1.79 -5.62
CA ALA A 113 4.26 -2.79 -5.56
C ALA A 113 3.49 -2.84 -6.88
N TRP A 114 2.88 -3.99 -7.19
CA TRP A 114 2.05 -4.13 -8.38
C TRP A 114 0.88 -3.13 -8.33
N GLY A 115 0.79 -2.28 -9.34
CA GLY A 115 -0.22 -1.22 -9.42
C GLY A 115 0.31 0.18 -9.05
N GLU A 116 1.50 0.29 -8.47
CA GLU A 116 2.11 1.54 -8.01
C GLU A 116 3.23 2.02 -8.94
N TRP A 117 3.03 1.92 -10.23
CA TRP A 117 4.05 2.31 -11.22
C TRP A 117 4.13 3.82 -11.40
N GLY A 118 5.36 4.32 -11.47
CA GLY A 118 5.65 5.68 -11.92
C GLY A 118 5.36 5.86 -13.42
N VAL A 119 5.15 7.11 -13.83
CA VAL A 119 4.87 7.47 -15.24
C VAL A 119 5.98 6.98 -16.18
N GLU A 120 7.23 7.04 -15.73
CA GLU A 120 8.44 6.63 -16.46
C GLU A 120 8.55 5.11 -16.63
N GLU A 121 7.93 4.32 -15.74
CA GLU A 121 8.00 2.86 -15.79
C GLU A 121 6.96 2.26 -16.75
N MET A 122 5.86 2.99 -16.97
CA MET A 122 4.70 2.48 -17.70
C MET A 122 5.01 1.93 -19.08
N ALA A 123 5.87 2.60 -19.85
CA ALA A 123 6.21 2.17 -21.20
C ALA A 123 6.98 0.84 -21.23
N SER A 124 7.68 0.49 -20.14
CA SER A 124 8.46 -0.74 -20.01
C SER A 124 7.65 -1.93 -19.46
N LEU A 125 6.46 -1.68 -18.91
CA LEU A 125 5.61 -2.73 -18.36
C LEU A 125 5.24 -3.77 -19.43
N VAL A 126 5.28 -5.03 -19.04
CA VAL A 126 5.01 -6.15 -19.95
C VAL A 126 3.52 -6.50 -19.93
N SER A 127 2.85 -6.36 -21.06
CA SER A 127 1.49 -6.82 -21.28
C SER A 127 1.47 -7.82 -22.44
N ASN A 128 0.90 -9.01 -22.21
CA ASN A 128 0.84 -10.08 -23.22
C ASN A 128 2.22 -10.45 -23.82
N GLY A 129 3.27 -10.47 -22.99
CA GLY A 129 4.63 -10.86 -23.39
C GLY A 129 5.40 -9.80 -24.19
N LYS A 130 4.86 -8.58 -24.31
CA LYS A 130 5.51 -7.43 -24.96
C LYS A 130 5.49 -6.21 -24.06
N ALA A 131 6.48 -5.35 -24.20
CA ALA A 131 6.46 -4.05 -23.53
C ALA A 131 5.24 -3.25 -24.03
N LEU A 132 4.63 -2.49 -23.12
CA LEU A 132 3.47 -1.65 -23.42
C LEU A 132 3.80 -0.61 -24.50
N GLY A 133 5.02 -0.04 -24.46
CA GLY A 133 5.56 0.85 -25.48
C GLY A 133 4.90 2.23 -25.54
N TYR A 134 4.07 2.57 -24.56
CA TYR A 134 3.49 3.91 -24.39
C TYR A 134 3.21 4.18 -22.92
N THR A 135 3.12 5.46 -22.57
CA THR A 135 2.61 5.89 -21.26
C THR A 135 1.15 6.26 -21.39
N PRO A 136 0.25 5.73 -20.53
CA PRO A 136 -1.16 6.08 -20.55
C PRO A 136 -1.36 7.58 -20.34
N ALA A 137 -2.13 8.23 -21.24
CA ALA A 137 -2.28 9.68 -21.26
C ALA A 137 -2.93 10.25 -19.98
N GLY A 138 -3.77 9.48 -19.30
CA GLY A 138 -4.35 9.86 -18.03
C GLY A 138 -3.34 9.93 -16.89
N MET A 139 -2.23 9.18 -16.97
CA MET A 139 -1.14 9.24 -15.99
C MET A 139 -0.21 10.44 -16.26
N GLU A 140 0.06 10.75 -17.53
CA GLU A 140 0.89 11.93 -17.90
C GLU A 140 0.20 13.27 -17.62
N LYS A 141 -1.13 13.33 -17.86
CA LYS A 141 -1.90 14.58 -17.85
C LYS A 141 -3.01 14.59 -16.80
N GLY A 142 -3.04 13.57 -15.95
CA GLY A 142 -4.02 13.43 -14.90
C GLY A 142 -3.87 14.46 -13.79
N PHE A 143 -4.87 14.51 -12.92
CA PHE A 143 -4.82 15.33 -11.72
C PHE A 143 -3.71 14.82 -10.78
N SER A 144 -2.80 15.68 -10.39
CA SER A 144 -1.77 15.39 -9.40
C SER A 144 -1.83 16.39 -8.25
N LEU A 145 -1.78 15.89 -7.03
CA LEU A 145 -1.57 16.70 -5.83
C LEU A 145 -0.07 16.76 -5.54
N ALA A 146 0.42 17.99 -5.31
CA ALA A 146 1.78 18.13 -4.81
C ALA A 146 1.86 17.51 -3.41
N SER A 147 2.70 16.48 -3.25
CA SER A 147 2.97 15.89 -1.94
C SER A 147 3.97 16.74 -1.15
N LEU A 148 3.85 16.74 0.19
CA LEU A 148 4.82 17.40 1.08
C LEU A 148 6.20 16.73 1.00
N PHE A 149 6.21 15.41 0.83
CA PHE A 149 7.41 14.58 0.76
C PHE A 149 7.30 13.67 -0.47
N PRO A 150 7.63 14.19 -1.70
CA PRO A 150 7.64 13.34 -2.89
C PRO A 150 8.57 12.14 -2.66
N ASP A 151 8.07 10.92 -2.95
CA ASP A 151 8.80 9.66 -2.75
C ASP A 151 9.38 9.51 -1.34
N TYR A 152 8.66 10.05 -0.34
CA TYR A 152 9.10 10.07 1.07
C TYR A 152 10.46 10.75 1.27
N SER A 153 10.86 11.65 0.37
CA SER A 153 12.16 12.30 0.37
C SER A 153 12.05 13.81 0.59
N MET A 154 13.14 14.43 1.04
CA MET A 154 13.31 15.87 1.12
C MET A 154 14.62 16.28 0.48
N ALA A 155 14.60 17.33 -0.33
CA ALA A 155 15.80 17.85 -0.98
C ALA A 155 16.89 18.19 0.05
N GLY A 156 18.09 17.62 -0.14
CA GLY A 156 19.23 17.86 0.74
C GLY A 156 19.29 17.04 2.02
N MET A 157 18.34 16.10 2.23
CA MET A 157 18.36 15.19 3.37
C MET A 157 18.57 13.72 2.91
N PRO A 158 19.19 12.87 3.75
CA PRO A 158 19.21 11.44 3.53
C PRO A 158 17.79 10.86 3.49
N GLU A 159 17.53 9.89 2.62
CA GLU A 159 16.21 9.27 2.42
C GLU A 159 15.58 8.74 3.72
N TRP A 160 16.35 8.12 4.59
CA TRP A 160 15.85 7.59 5.86
C TRP A 160 15.23 8.66 6.77
N ILE A 161 15.72 9.92 6.70
CA ILE A 161 15.12 11.05 7.44
C ILE A 161 13.76 11.39 6.84
N GLY A 162 13.63 11.41 5.52
CA GLY A 162 12.38 11.64 4.82
C GLY A 162 11.31 10.60 5.22
N TYR A 163 11.68 9.33 5.28
CA TYR A 163 10.80 8.24 5.75
C TYR A 163 10.29 8.45 7.17
N ILE A 164 11.18 8.80 8.12
CA ILE A 164 10.79 9.06 9.51
C ILE A 164 9.87 10.28 9.59
N LEU A 165 10.22 11.38 8.91
CA LEU A 165 9.41 12.60 8.91
C LEU A 165 8.03 12.36 8.28
N SER A 166 7.97 11.63 7.19
CA SER A 166 6.71 11.25 6.55
C SER A 166 5.84 10.40 7.47
N ALA A 167 6.43 9.44 8.20
CA ALA A 167 5.70 8.61 9.17
C ALA A 167 5.21 9.40 10.40
N VAL A 168 5.83 10.53 10.74
CA VAL A 168 5.38 11.41 11.85
C VAL A 168 4.25 12.33 11.40
N VAL A 169 4.28 12.80 10.14
CA VAL A 169 3.33 13.80 9.62
C VAL A 169 2.08 13.16 9.04
N GLY A 170 2.24 12.04 8.33
CA GLY A 170 1.16 11.30 7.66
C GLY A 170 0.62 10.19 8.47
#